data_17bd2cfbcb5309d5a3708c71f6fab2a2
#
_entry.id   17bd2cfbcb5309d5a3708c71f6fab2a2
#
_cell.length_a   1.000
_cell.length_b   1.000
_cell.length_c   1.000
_cell.angle_alpha   90.00
_cell.angle_beta   90.00
_cell.angle_gamma   90.00
#
_symmetry.space_group_name_H-M   'P 1'
#
loop_
_entity.id
_entity.type
_entity.pdbx_description
1 polymer ?
#
loop_
_entity_poly.entity_id
_entity_poly.type
_entity_poly.pdbx_seq_one_letter_code
_entity_poly.pdbx_strand_id
1 'polypeptide(L)'
;QRRAARSRAANDDVHRPSVLRKISLTRLEKELQMRWASGQDPDAAMRHLAGIYNVKYVFVYPQQGEIVLAGPAGPWHSNELGRTVNIETGWPVLQLDDLVVLIRNAMRHKGSFGCSITPTRGGLAAAKAFQESSQKQGPLRSARQRRKWLDQLQQSLGKQDITVYGIDPRTRVARVLVEADYRMKRVGMGLEDGVLGVRSVLDSMLRDPPGSMSVIRWWFTLNYKAIQATPDRHAFSFRGPGVKVLSENEFLTRQGKRVHTGKSDLATAEFAESFTRKFPALAKKYPIYAELKNVFDLALVAGLLQAEDLTGQVGWHLTHWGDPDQYEVARGTAPRRVETIINHRLVGNRVIAGVSGGLPLTQPVSYVPTRSKLMITVR
;
A
#
# COMPACT_ATOMS: atom_id res chain seq x y z
N GLN A 1 -8.55 45.84 -0.81
CA GLN A 1 -8.91 45.41 -2.18
C GLN A 1 -7.74 44.74 -2.89
N ARG A 2 -6.50 45.27 -2.87
CA ARG A 2 -5.31 44.59 -3.51
C ARG A 2 -4.95 43.25 -2.89
N ARG A 3 -5.16 43.03 -1.59
CA ARG A 3 -4.92 41.78 -0.88
C ARG A 3 -5.99 40.72 -1.22
N ALA A 4 -7.24 41.14 -1.34
CA ALA A 4 -8.36 40.29 -1.77
C ALA A 4 -8.27 39.90 -3.26
N ALA A 5 -7.78 40.80 -4.13
CA ALA A 5 -7.51 40.49 -5.54
C ALA A 5 -6.33 39.51 -5.72
N ARG A 6 -5.26 39.65 -4.91
CA ARG A 6 -4.15 38.67 -4.90
C ARG A 6 -4.60 37.29 -4.38
N SER A 7 -5.45 37.24 -3.36
CA SER A 7 -6.02 35.98 -2.85
C SER A 7 -6.93 35.31 -3.88
N ARG A 8 -7.77 36.07 -4.61
CA ARG A 8 -8.59 35.52 -5.70
C ARG A 8 -7.75 35.04 -6.88
N ALA A 9 -6.75 35.80 -7.32
CA ALA A 9 -5.85 35.40 -8.38
C ALA A 9 -5.02 34.15 -8.01
N ALA A 10 -4.61 34.00 -6.75
CA ALA A 10 -3.93 32.79 -6.26
C ALA A 10 -4.87 31.57 -6.27
N ASN A 11 -6.15 31.74 -5.88
CA ASN A 11 -7.13 30.64 -5.93
C ASN A 11 -7.48 30.22 -7.36
N ASP A 12 -7.58 31.15 -8.32
CA ASP A 12 -7.81 30.82 -9.73
C ASP A 12 -6.64 30.04 -10.34
N ASP A 13 -5.41 30.31 -9.92
CA ASP A 13 -4.20 29.64 -10.41
C ASP A 13 -4.10 28.20 -9.89
N VAL A 14 -4.61 27.91 -8.71
CA VAL A 14 -4.55 26.54 -8.10
C VAL A 14 -5.38 25.51 -8.87
N HIS A 15 -6.45 25.95 -9.54
CA HIS A 15 -7.32 25.08 -10.35
C HIS A 15 -6.88 24.95 -11.81
N ARG A 16 -5.83 25.65 -12.24
CA ARG A 16 -5.28 25.47 -13.60
C ARG A 16 -4.33 24.28 -13.66
N PRO A 17 -4.37 23.44 -14.71
CA PRO A 17 -3.38 22.40 -14.92
C PRO A 17 -1.97 23.00 -14.98
N SER A 18 -1.02 22.29 -14.36
CA SER A 18 0.39 22.67 -14.34
C SER A 18 1.27 21.44 -14.48
N VAL A 19 2.21 21.45 -15.39
CA VAL A 19 3.17 20.35 -15.55
C VAL A 19 4.18 20.30 -14.40
N LEU A 20 4.38 21.45 -13.72
CA LEU A 20 5.31 21.56 -12.60
C LEU A 20 4.87 22.66 -11.63
N ARG A 21 3.92 22.37 -10.76
CA ARG A 21 3.55 23.22 -9.63
C ARG A 21 4.57 23.08 -8.53
N LYS A 22 4.92 24.19 -7.90
CA LYS A 22 5.89 24.28 -6.80
C LYS A 22 5.20 24.75 -5.54
N ILE A 23 5.45 24.08 -4.41
CA ILE A 23 4.94 24.45 -3.09
C ILE A 23 6.12 24.51 -2.14
N SER A 24 6.35 25.66 -1.50
CA SER A 24 7.29 25.77 -0.40
C SER A 24 6.67 25.19 0.87
N LEU A 25 7.24 24.09 1.36
CA LEU A 25 6.78 23.42 2.58
C LEU A 25 6.99 24.31 3.82
N THR A 26 8.12 25.02 3.87
CA THR A 26 8.44 25.93 4.96
C THR A 26 7.48 27.11 5.04
N ARG A 27 7.10 27.69 3.88
CA ARG A 27 6.08 28.77 3.84
C ARG A 27 4.70 28.23 4.15
N LEU A 28 4.37 27.03 3.69
CA LEU A 28 3.08 26.39 3.95
C LEU A 28 2.86 26.19 5.45
N GLU A 29 3.86 25.65 6.18
CA GLU A 29 3.77 25.53 7.64
C GLU A 29 3.57 26.89 8.31
N LYS A 30 4.31 27.91 7.91
CA LYS A 30 4.20 29.26 8.45
C LYS A 30 2.82 29.89 8.19
N GLU A 31 2.27 29.71 7.00
CA GLU A 31 0.93 30.21 6.65
C GLU A 31 -0.15 29.50 7.48
N LEU A 32 -0.01 28.20 7.70
CA LEU A 32 -0.90 27.43 8.58
C LEU A 32 -0.86 27.96 10.02
N GLN A 33 0.33 28.24 10.54
CA GLN A 33 0.48 28.85 11.86
C GLN A 33 -0.27 30.18 11.98
N MET A 34 -0.11 31.04 10.98
CA MET A 34 -0.80 32.36 10.97
C MET A 34 -2.31 32.22 10.88
N ARG A 35 -2.82 31.26 10.10
CA ARG A 35 -4.26 31.00 9.99
C ARG A 35 -4.85 30.53 11.31
N TRP A 36 -4.24 29.54 11.95
CA TRP A 36 -4.72 29.07 13.26
C TRP A 36 -4.64 30.13 14.34
N ALA A 37 -3.57 30.91 14.37
CA ALA A 37 -3.47 32.04 15.29
C ALA A 37 -4.60 33.08 15.09
N SER A 38 -5.17 33.15 13.88
CA SER A 38 -6.33 33.99 13.54
C SER A 38 -7.67 33.25 13.57
N GLY A 39 -7.72 32.02 14.08
CA GLY A 39 -8.93 31.20 14.16
C GLY A 39 -9.46 30.72 12.80
N GLN A 40 -8.61 30.63 11.79
CA GLN A 40 -8.97 30.19 10.46
C GLN A 40 -8.44 28.78 10.17
N ASP A 41 -9.29 27.92 9.60
CA ASP A 41 -8.89 26.60 9.14
C ASP A 41 -8.03 26.65 7.86
N PRO A 42 -7.20 25.60 7.63
CA PRO A 42 -6.55 25.41 6.35
C PRO A 42 -7.57 25.33 5.21
N ASP A 43 -7.31 26.01 4.12
CA ASP A 43 -8.14 25.89 2.92
C ASP A 43 -7.88 24.58 2.16
N ALA A 44 -8.71 24.29 1.16
CA ALA A 44 -8.59 23.06 0.37
C ALA A 44 -7.28 22.98 -0.41
N ALA A 45 -6.73 24.11 -0.86
CA ALA A 45 -5.44 24.13 -1.57
C ALA A 45 -4.29 23.71 -0.67
N MET A 46 -4.28 24.16 0.58
CA MET A 46 -3.29 23.73 1.58
C MET A 46 -3.43 22.26 1.92
N ARG A 47 -4.67 21.81 2.21
CA ARG A 47 -4.95 20.40 2.56
C ARG A 47 -4.56 19.42 1.46
N HIS A 48 -4.67 19.83 0.19
CA HIS A 48 -4.41 18.99 -0.99
C HIS A 48 -3.12 19.37 -1.73
N LEU A 49 -2.19 20.04 -1.05
CA LEU A 49 -0.89 20.45 -1.59
C LEU A 49 -1.04 21.06 -3.00
N ALA A 50 -1.98 22.03 -3.12
CA ALA A 50 -2.34 22.77 -4.33
C ALA A 50 -2.63 21.86 -5.56
N GLY A 51 -3.22 20.68 -5.33
CA GLY A 51 -3.61 19.75 -6.38
C GLY A 51 -2.46 18.99 -7.03
N ILE A 52 -1.26 18.95 -6.42
CA ILE A 52 -0.18 18.09 -6.90
C ILE A 52 -0.62 16.63 -6.72
N TYR A 53 -0.52 15.82 -7.78
CA TYR A 53 -0.92 14.41 -7.76
C TYR A 53 0.25 13.43 -7.94
N ASN A 54 1.48 13.94 -8.07
CA ASN A 54 2.68 13.12 -8.16
C ASN A 54 3.91 13.94 -7.75
N VAL A 55 4.75 13.41 -6.88
CA VAL A 55 6.04 14.04 -6.55
C VAL A 55 7.01 13.83 -7.72
N LYS A 56 7.61 14.91 -8.21
CA LYS A 56 8.66 14.88 -9.24
C LYS A 56 9.99 15.37 -8.74
N TYR A 57 9.98 16.43 -7.94
CA TYR A 57 11.19 17.05 -7.45
C TYR A 57 11.01 17.55 -6.01
N VAL A 58 12.13 17.57 -5.29
CA VAL A 58 12.33 18.36 -4.07
C VAL A 58 13.51 19.27 -4.33
N PHE A 59 13.32 20.58 -4.12
CA PHE A 59 14.37 21.59 -4.23
C PHE A 59 14.66 22.18 -2.86
N VAL A 60 15.92 22.46 -2.59
CA VAL A 60 16.40 23.06 -1.35
C VAL A 60 17.03 24.39 -1.69
N TYR A 61 16.59 25.46 -1.03
CA TYR A 61 17.10 26.82 -1.19
C TYR A 61 17.61 27.34 0.16
N PRO A 62 18.85 27.00 0.56
CA PRO A 62 19.35 27.35 1.88
C PRO A 62 19.37 28.86 2.17
N GLN A 63 19.74 29.69 1.18
CA GLN A 63 19.76 31.14 1.34
C GLN A 63 18.36 31.75 1.54
N GLN A 64 17.30 31.12 1.02
CA GLN A 64 15.92 31.56 1.15
C GLN A 64 15.20 30.90 2.35
N GLY A 65 15.83 29.92 2.99
CA GLY A 65 15.22 29.13 4.04
C GLY A 65 14.04 28.27 3.55
N GLU A 66 14.12 27.74 2.32
CA GLU A 66 12.97 27.06 1.69
C GLU A 66 13.29 25.64 1.24
N ILE A 67 12.31 24.74 1.49
CA ILE A 67 12.21 23.42 0.87
C ILE A 67 10.96 23.41 0.01
N VAL A 68 11.11 23.09 -1.28
CA VAL A 68 10.06 23.17 -2.28
C VAL A 68 9.74 21.78 -2.83
N LEU A 69 8.51 21.31 -2.64
CA LEU A 69 7.96 20.15 -3.30
C LEU A 69 7.41 20.55 -4.67
N ALA A 70 7.71 19.76 -5.71
CA ALA A 70 7.26 20.09 -7.05
C ALA A 70 6.76 18.85 -7.81
N GLY A 71 5.71 19.07 -8.62
CA GLY A 71 5.13 18.03 -9.45
C GLY A 71 3.97 18.50 -10.33
N PRO A 72 3.44 17.63 -11.19
CA PRO A 72 2.26 17.94 -11.97
C PRO A 72 1.05 18.11 -11.05
N ALA A 73 0.21 19.07 -11.38
CA ALA A 73 -0.96 19.44 -10.59
C ALA A 73 -2.11 19.91 -11.48
N GLY A 74 -3.31 19.92 -10.94
CA GLY A 74 -4.49 20.40 -11.62
C GLY A 74 -5.71 20.47 -10.69
N PRO A 75 -6.88 20.77 -11.24
CA PRO A 75 -8.12 20.82 -10.47
C PRO A 75 -8.46 19.44 -9.89
N TRP A 76 -9.11 19.42 -8.75
CA TRP A 76 -9.47 18.20 -8.04
C TRP A 76 -10.91 18.23 -7.53
N HIS A 77 -11.45 17.05 -7.27
CA HIS A 77 -12.75 16.86 -6.61
C HIS A 77 -12.73 15.60 -5.75
N SER A 78 -13.69 15.47 -4.84
CA SER A 78 -13.95 14.20 -4.16
C SER A 78 -14.83 13.32 -5.02
N ASN A 79 -14.37 12.09 -5.30
CA ASN A 79 -15.16 11.11 -6.04
C ASN A 79 -16.18 10.39 -5.12
N GLU A 80 -17.01 9.52 -5.69
CA GLU A 80 -18.05 8.74 -4.96
C GLU A 80 -17.49 7.88 -3.82
N LEU A 81 -16.21 7.51 -3.88
CA LEU A 81 -15.52 6.75 -2.84
C LEU A 81 -14.90 7.67 -1.76
N GLY A 82 -15.17 8.97 -1.81
CA GLY A 82 -14.60 9.96 -0.90
C GLY A 82 -13.09 10.18 -1.09
N ARG A 83 -12.53 9.83 -2.26
CA ARG A 83 -11.12 10.05 -2.60
C ARG A 83 -10.97 11.36 -3.35
N THR A 84 -10.03 12.20 -2.93
CA THR A 84 -9.70 13.43 -3.63
C THR A 84 -8.79 13.15 -4.81
N VAL A 85 -9.29 13.35 -6.02
CA VAL A 85 -8.62 13.00 -7.27
C VAL A 85 -8.57 14.19 -8.23
N ASN A 86 -7.53 14.26 -9.04
CA ASN A 86 -7.44 15.21 -10.13
C ASN A 86 -8.52 14.93 -11.18
N ILE A 87 -9.23 15.97 -11.63
CA ILE A 87 -10.40 15.85 -12.51
C ILE A 87 -10.02 15.28 -13.89
N GLU A 88 -8.86 15.66 -14.42
CA GLU A 88 -8.45 15.29 -15.78
C GLU A 88 -7.86 13.86 -15.83
N THR A 89 -7.07 13.51 -14.82
CA THR A 89 -6.29 12.26 -14.83
C THR A 89 -6.89 11.15 -13.99
N GLY A 90 -7.79 11.48 -13.06
CA GLY A 90 -8.31 10.56 -12.05
C GLY A 90 -7.28 10.14 -10.98
N TRP A 91 -6.04 10.66 -11.04
CA TRP A 91 -5.04 10.35 -10.05
C TRP A 91 -5.31 11.02 -8.70
N PRO A 92 -5.08 10.34 -7.57
CA PRO A 92 -5.26 10.94 -6.25
C PRO A 92 -4.26 12.07 -6.04
N VAL A 93 -4.72 13.20 -5.51
CA VAL A 93 -3.85 14.31 -5.14
C VAL A 93 -3.17 14.05 -3.80
N LEU A 94 -2.00 14.65 -3.61
CA LEU A 94 -1.24 14.58 -2.36
C LEU A 94 -2.03 15.20 -1.22
N GLN A 95 -1.90 14.65 -0.02
CA GLN A 95 -2.58 15.12 1.18
C GLN A 95 -1.54 15.67 2.17
N LEU A 96 -1.80 16.84 2.73
CA LEU A 96 -0.93 17.44 3.75
C LEU A 96 -0.85 16.57 5.00
N ASP A 97 -1.97 16.01 5.46
CA ASP A 97 -2.00 15.12 6.62
C ASP A 97 -1.10 13.90 6.44
N ASP A 98 -1.05 13.32 5.22
CA ASP A 98 -0.16 12.20 4.93
C ASP A 98 1.31 12.62 5.06
N LEU A 99 1.67 13.81 4.53
CA LEU A 99 3.04 14.34 4.66
C LEU A 99 3.42 14.55 6.13
N VAL A 100 2.54 15.16 6.91
CA VAL A 100 2.78 15.41 8.35
C VAL A 100 2.95 14.11 9.12
N VAL A 101 2.08 13.11 8.89
CA VAL A 101 2.20 11.78 9.51
C VAL A 101 3.57 11.15 9.20
N LEU A 102 4.02 11.25 7.94
CA LEU A 102 5.27 10.64 7.50
C LEU A 102 6.51 11.40 7.97
N ILE A 103 6.45 12.74 8.08
CA ILE A 103 7.51 13.54 8.72
C ILE A 103 7.68 13.13 10.19
N ARG A 104 6.58 13.01 10.94
CA ARG A 104 6.63 12.54 12.35
C ARG A 104 7.15 11.14 12.47
N ASN A 105 6.79 10.24 11.53
CA ASN A 105 7.34 8.90 11.48
C ASN A 105 8.85 8.92 11.23
N ALA A 106 9.32 9.73 10.27
CA ALA A 106 10.76 9.88 9.99
C ALA A 106 11.52 10.38 11.23
N MET A 107 10.98 11.37 11.95
CA MET A 107 11.60 11.92 13.16
C MET A 107 11.63 10.92 14.33
N ARG A 108 10.54 10.18 14.58
CA ARG A 108 10.36 9.33 15.76
C ARG A 108 10.75 7.89 15.56
N HIS A 109 10.56 7.37 14.35
CA HIS A 109 10.73 5.96 14.00
C HIS A 109 11.71 5.73 12.84
N LYS A 110 12.54 6.74 12.51
CA LYS A 110 13.54 6.68 11.43
C LYS A 110 12.95 6.20 10.09
N GLY A 111 11.71 6.59 9.80
CA GLY A 111 11.01 6.20 8.58
C GLY A 111 10.49 4.76 8.56
N SER A 112 10.56 4.03 9.68
CA SER A 112 10.02 2.66 9.76
C SER A 112 8.52 2.69 10.02
N PHE A 113 7.73 2.20 9.08
CA PHE A 113 6.28 2.05 9.20
C PHE A 113 5.76 0.94 8.29
N GLY A 114 4.57 0.44 8.57
CA GLY A 114 3.93 -0.56 7.73
C GLY A 114 2.69 -1.17 8.38
N CYS A 115 2.19 -2.22 7.72
CA CYS A 115 1.09 -3.02 8.24
C CYS A 115 1.34 -4.51 7.98
N SER A 116 0.59 -5.34 8.68
CA SER A 116 0.47 -6.76 8.37
C SER A 116 -0.98 -7.21 8.51
N ILE A 117 -1.40 -8.11 7.63
CA ILE A 117 -2.68 -8.83 7.71
C ILE A 117 -2.34 -10.30 7.76
N THR A 118 -2.54 -10.93 8.89
CA THR A 118 -2.09 -12.30 9.14
C THR A 118 -3.15 -13.11 9.87
N PRO A 119 -3.34 -14.40 9.51
CA PRO A 119 -4.13 -15.30 10.33
C PRO A 119 -3.60 -15.34 11.77
N THR A 120 -4.50 -15.48 12.72
CA THR A 120 -4.09 -15.60 14.14
C THR A 120 -3.25 -16.86 14.37
N ARG A 121 -2.42 -16.84 15.39
CA ARG A 121 -1.64 -18.05 15.78
C ARG A 121 -2.54 -19.26 16.02
N GLY A 122 -3.69 -19.06 16.68
CA GLY A 122 -4.68 -20.12 16.93
C GLY A 122 -5.29 -20.62 15.63
N GLY A 123 -5.68 -19.72 14.71
CA GLY A 123 -6.20 -20.07 13.40
C GLY A 123 -5.21 -20.85 12.55
N LEU A 124 -3.92 -20.45 12.56
CA LEU A 124 -2.86 -21.20 11.86
C LEU A 124 -2.66 -22.61 12.42
N ALA A 125 -2.66 -22.76 13.75
CA ALA A 125 -2.55 -24.06 14.41
C ALA A 125 -3.77 -24.95 14.09
N ALA A 126 -4.99 -24.39 14.14
CA ALA A 126 -6.22 -25.10 13.80
C ALA A 126 -6.25 -25.51 12.32
N ALA A 127 -5.84 -24.65 11.39
CA ALA A 127 -5.75 -24.97 9.96
C ALA A 127 -4.73 -26.10 9.69
N LYS A 128 -3.61 -26.10 10.39
CA LYS A 128 -2.61 -27.16 10.29
C LYS A 128 -3.15 -28.49 10.80
N ALA A 129 -3.77 -28.52 11.98
CA ALA A 129 -4.41 -29.71 12.52
C ALA A 129 -5.52 -30.23 11.59
N PHE A 130 -6.35 -29.33 11.03
CA PHE A 130 -7.36 -29.67 10.03
C PHE A 130 -6.73 -30.28 8.77
N GLN A 131 -5.65 -29.72 8.25
CA GLN A 131 -4.92 -30.24 7.10
C GLN A 131 -4.38 -31.66 7.36
N GLU A 132 -3.72 -31.88 8.50
CA GLU A 132 -3.19 -33.18 8.90
C GLU A 132 -4.30 -34.22 9.04
N SER A 133 -5.44 -33.86 9.64
CA SER A 133 -6.62 -34.73 9.75
C SER A 133 -7.23 -35.05 8.38
N SER A 134 -7.35 -34.05 7.49
CA SER A 134 -7.87 -34.25 6.14
C SER A 134 -7.03 -35.21 5.31
N GLN A 135 -5.71 -35.12 5.43
CA GLN A 135 -4.79 -36.04 4.71
C GLN A 135 -4.97 -37.49 5.14
N LYS A 136 -5.21 -37.74 6.44
CA LYS A 136 -5.50 -39.08 6.97
C LYS A 136 -6.83 -39.67 6.48
N GLN A 137 -7.82 -38.81 6.17
CA GLN A 137 -9.12 -39.24 5.63
C GLN A 137 -9.07 -39.63 4.13
N GLY A 138 -7.92 -39.42 3.49
CA GLY A 138 -7.70 -39.73 2.09
C GLY A 138 -8.23 -38.66 1.12
N PRO A 139 -8.30 -38.98 -0.19
CA PRO A 139 -8.65 -38.04 -1.23
C PRO A 139 -10.13 -37.63 -1.21
N LEU A 140 -10.39 -36.38 -1.55
CA LEU A 140 -11.76 -35.88 -1.74
C LEU A 140 -12.39 -36.54 -2.97
N ARG A 141 -13.58 -37.14 -2.82
CA ARG A 141 -14.24 -37.98 -3.82
C ARG A 141 -15.29 -37.26 -4.66
N SER A 142 -15.61 -35.99 -4.35
CA SER A 142 -16.62 -35.21 -5.07
C SER A 142 -16.40 -33.70 -4.95
N ALA A 143 -17.01 -32.93 -5.86
CA ALA A 143 -17.05 -31.47 -5.78
C ALA A 143 -17.70 -30.96 -4.50
N ARG A 144 -18.71 -31.69 -3.97
CA ARG A 144 -19.36 -31.35 -2.69
C ARG A 144 -18.39 -31.51 -1.52
N GLN A 145 -17.62 -32.61 -1.48
CA GLN A 145 -16.58 -32.80 -0.44
C GLN A 145 -15.48 -31.74 -0.52
N ARG A 146 -15.05 -31.36 -1.74
CA ARG A 146 -14.10 -30.26 -1.93
C ARG A 146 -14.63 -28.95 -1.37
N ARG A 147 -15.88 -28.61 -1.67
CA ARG A 147 -16.50 -27.37 -1.15
C ARG A 147 -16.54 -27.37 0.37
N LYS A 148 -17.04 -28.48 0.97
CA LYS A 148 -17.04 -28.65 2.42
C LYS A 148 -15.66 -28.54 3.04
N TRP A 149 -14.63 -29.10 2.38
CA TRP A 149 -13.25 -29.00 2.86
C TRP A 149 -12.74 -27.56 2.84
N LEU A 150 -13.02 -26.77 1.80
CA LEU A 150 -12.66 -25.35 1.72
C LEU A 150 -13.38 -24.53 2.77
N ASP A 151 -14.68 -24.77 3.00
CA ASP A 151 -15.46 -24.08 4.04
C ASP A 151 -14.92 -24.36 5.45
N GLN A 152 -14.60 -25.63 5.74
CA GLN A 152 -14.03 -26.02 7.02
C GLN A 152 -12.62 -25.44 7.23
N LEU A 153 -11.81 -25.36 6.18
CA LEU A 153 -10.51 -24.70 6.22
C LEU A 153 -10.64 -23.22 6.56
N GLN A 154 -11.59 -22.53 5.91
CA GLN A 154 -11.88 -21.11 6.18
C GLN A 154 -12.33 -20.89 7.63
N GLN A 155 -13.23 -21.73 8.13
CA GLN A 155 -13.69 -21.69 9.51
C GLN A 155 -12.55 -21.94 10.51
N SER A 156 -11.67 -22.90 10.22
CA SER A 156 -10.52 -23.20 11.08
C SER A 156 -9.54 -22.03 11.18
N LEU A 157 -9.33 -21.30 10.10
CA LEU A 157 -8.47 -20.11 10.09
C LEU A 157 -9.09 -18.93 10.84
N GLY A 158 -10.43 -18.78 10.76
CA GLY A 158 -11.14 -17.64 11.35
C GLY A 158 -10.74 -16.30 10.72
N LYS A 159 -10.91 -15.20 11.46
CA LYS A 159 -10.52 -13.85 11.02
C LYS A 159 -9.01 -13.65 11.14
N GLN A 160 -8.50 -12.76 10.27
CA GLN A 160 -7.10 -12.34 10.29
C GLN A 160 -6.95 -11.04 11.08
N ASP A 161 -5.87 -10.94 11.85
CA ASP A 161 -5.53 -9.72 12.58
C ASP A 161 -4.84 -8.72 11.66
N ILE A 162 -5.21 -7.45 11.81
CA ILE A 162 -4.58 -6.30 11.15
C ILE A 162 -3.72 -5.59 12.20
N THR A 163 -2.44 -5.45 11.91
CA THR A 163 -1.48 -4.71 12.74
C THR A 163 -0.87 -3.59 11.92
N VAL A 164 -0.81 -2.38 12.50
CA VAL A 164 -0.11 -1.22 11.93
C VAL A 164 1.00 -0.82 12.91
N TYR A 165 2.17 -0.47 12.40
CA TYR A 165 3.31 -0.05 13.22
C TYR A 165 3.97 1.21 12.64
N GLY A 166 4.62 1.99 13.50
CA GLY A 166 5.33 3.22 13.18
C GLY A 166 4.44 4.45 12.94
N ILE A 167 3.14 4.27 12.77
CA ILE A 167 2.14 5.34 12.59
C ILE A 167 0.85 5.01 13.35
N ASP A 168 0.04 6.03 13.64
CA ASP A 168 -1.29 5.82 14.24
C ASP A 168 -2.20 5.07 13.25
N PRO A 169 -2.79 3.91 13.64
CA PRO A 169 -3.63 3.10 12.76
C PRO A 169 -4.91 3.82 12.29
N ARG A 170 -5.30 4.92 12.93
CA ARG A 170 -6.47 5.72 12.55
C ARG A 170 -6.20 6.73 11.46
N THR A 171 -4.95 6.93 11.04
CA THR A 171 -4.58 7.87 9.98
C THR A 171 -4.95 7.36 8.59
N ARG A 172 -5.08 8.28 7.63
CA ARG A 172 -5.29 7.93 6.22
C ARG A 172 -4.14 7.10 5.67
N VAL A 173 -2.89 7.40 6.03
CA VAL A 173 -1.70 6.62 5.65
C VAL A 173 -1.86 5.14 6.04
N ALA A 174 -2.27 4.87 7.28
CA ALA A 174 -2.50 3.49 7.74
C ALA A 174 -3.61 2.79 6.94
N ARG A 175 -4.72 3.48 6.65
CA ARG A 175 -5.82 2.94 5.84
C ARG A 175 -5.35 2.58 4.42
N VAL A 176 -4.59 3.46 3.78
CA VAL A 176 -4.05 3.22 2.43
C VAL A 176 -3.12 2.01 2.42
N LEU A 177 -2.24 1.88 3.42
CA LEU A 177 -1.35 0.72 3.55
C LEU A 177 -2.13 -0.58 3.71
N VAL A 178 -3.10 -0.62 4.62
CA VAL A 178 -3.89 -1.84 4.91
C VAL A 178 -4.73 -2.26 3.70
N GLU A 179 -5.40 -1.31 3.04
CA GLU A 179 -6.21 -1.60 1.85
C GLU A 179 -5.34 -2.10 0.69
N ALA A 180 -4.20 -1.44 0.45
CA ALA A 180 -3.27 -1.84 -0.61
C ALA A 180 -2.64 -3.22 -0.35
N ASP A 181 -2.22 -3.49 0.89
CA ASP A 181 -1.65 -4.78 1.30
C ASP A 181 -2.67 -5.91 1.16
N TYR A 182 -3.91 -5.68 1.61
CA TYR A 182 -4.97 -6.68 1.48
C TYR A 182 -5.30 -6.97 0.01
N ARG A 183 -5.37 -5.95 -0.83
CA ARG A 183 -5.60 -6.12 -2.28
C ARG A 183 -4.45 -6.84 -2.98
N MET A 184 -3.19 -6.53 -2.61
CA MET A 184 -2.02 -7.25 -3.13
C MET A 184 -2.11 -8.75 -2.81
N LYS A 185 -2.52 -9.11 -1.60
CA LYS A 185 -2.73 -10.51 -1.19
C LYS A 185 -3.85 -11.18 -1.99
N ARG A 186 -4.94 -10.44 -2.27
CA ARG A 186 -6.03 -10.95 -3.11
C ARG A 186 -5.57 -11.21 -4.55
N VAL A 187 -4.77 -10.32 -5.14
CA VAL A 187 -4.17 -10.54 -6.46
C VAL A 187 -3.18 -11.72 -6.42
N GLY A 188 -2.32 -11.79 -5.41
CA GLY A 188 -1.37 -12.89 -5.23
C GLY A 188 -2.04 -14.26 -5.07
N MET A 189 -3.19 -14.32 -4.41
CA MET A 189 -3.98 -15.54 -4.23
C MET A 189 -5.01 -15.78 -5.35
N GLY A 190 -5.01 -14.96 -6.43
CA GLY A 190 -5.93 -15.11 -7.56
C GLY A 190 -7.39 -14.88 -7.22
N LEU A 191 -7.68 -14.10 -6.18
CA LEU A 191 -9.02 -13.64 -5.78
C LEU A 191 -9.44 -12.39 -6.55
N GLU A 192 -8.45 -11.62 -7.01
CA GLU A 192 -8.61 -10.49 -7.92
C GLU A 192 -7.60 -10.62 -9.08
N ASP A 193 -7.98 -10.13 -10.24
CA ASP A 193 -7.13 -10.18 -11.41
C ASP A 193 -5.99 -9.15 -11.30
N GLY A 194 -4.76 -9.58 -11.55
CA GLY A 194 -3.64 -8.68 -11.78
C GLY A 194 -3.79 -7.87 -13.08
N VAL A 195 -2.69 -7.38 -13.59
CA VAL A 195 -2.55 -6.84 -14.95
C VAL A 195 -1.70 -7.79 -15.79
N LEU A 196 -1.65 -7.57 -17.11
CA LEU A 196 -0.80 -8.39 -17.99
C LEU A 196 0.65 -8.44 -17.48
N GLY A 197 1.12 -9.66 -17.24
CA GLY A 197 2.46 -9.92 -16.69
C GLY A 197 2.52 -9.99 -15.15
N VAL A 198 1.38 -9.91 -14.44
CA VAL A 198 1.27 -10.22 -13.01
C VAL A 198 0.32 -11.41 -12.86
N ARG A 199 0.89 -12.57 -12.59
CA ARG A 199 0.13 -13.82 -12.36
C ARG A 199 -0.01 -14.06 -10.86
N SER A 200 -1.11 -14.72 -10.47
CA SER A 200 -1.23 -15.17 -9.08
C SER A 200 -0.23 -16.28 -8.77
N VAL A 201 0.15 -16.38 -7.52
CA VAL A 201 1.01 -17.48 -7.06
C VAL A 201 0.31 -18.83 -7.20
N LEU A 202 -1.02 -18.88 -7.00
CA LEU A 202 -1.79 -20.10 -7.25
C LEU A 202 -1.67 -20.61 -8.70
N ASP A 203 -1.65 -19.70 -9.68
CA ASP A 203 -1.48 -20.07 -11.08
C ASP A 203 -0.03 -20.49 -11.39
N SER A 204 0.95 -19.97 -10.67
CA SER A 204 2.35 -20.41 -10.76
C SER A 204 2.57 -21.77 -10.10
N MET A 205 1.88 -22.08 -9.00
CA MET A 205 1.90 -23.38 -8.32
C MET A 205 1.29 -24.52 -9.16
N LEU A 206 0.61 -24.24 -10.27
CA LEU A 206 0.17 -25.25 -11.22
C LEU A 206 1.35 -26.03 -11.83
N ARG A 207 2.53 -25.42 -11.89
CA ARG A 207 3.75 -26.02 -12.46
C ARG A 207 4.60 -26.76 -11.42
N ASP A 208 4.60 -26.26 -10.17
CA ASP A 208 5.35 -26.81 -9.06
C ASP A 208 4.55 -26.66 -7.76
N PRO A 209 3.73 -27.68 -7.42
CA PRO A 209 2.90 -27.62 -6.22
C PRO A 209 3.76 -27.68 -4.95
N PRO A 210 3.48 -26.83 -3.96
CA PRO A 210 4.25 -26.79 -2.72
C PRO A 210 4.18 -28.12 -1.97
N GLY A 211 5.34 -28.66 -1.60
CA GLY A 211 5.46 -29.93 -0.88
C GLY A 211 5.11 -29.86 0.60
N SER A 212 5.18 -28.69 1.21
CA SER A 212 4.91 -28.46 2.63
C SER A 212 4.12 -27.18 2.85
N MET A 213 3.47 -27.06 4.01
CA MET A 213 2.73 -25.89 4.40
C MET A 213 3.71 -24.73 4.72
N SER A 214 3.87 -23.81 3.78
CA SER A 214 4.63 -22.57 3.93
C SER A 214 3.67 -21.39 4.00
N VAL A 215 4.05 -20.34 4.71
CA VAL A 215 3.34 -19.08 4.73
C VAL A 215 4.09 -18.12 3.84
N ILE A 216 3.39 -17.58 2.85
CA ILE A 216 3.94 -16.58 1.95
C ILE A 216 3.74 -15.21 2.59
N ARG A 217 4.81 -14.43 2.64
CA ARG A 217 4.81 -13.06 3.09
C ARG A 217 5.19 -12.14 1.94
N TRP A 218 4.37 -11.14 1.68
CA TRP A 218 4.66 -10.01 0.80
C TRP A 218 4.47 -8.72 1.59
N TRP A 219 5.29 -7.72 1.30
CA TRP A 219 5.15 -6.39 1.89
C TRP A 219 5.68 -5.32 0.96
N PHE A 220 5.10 -4.14 1.09
CA PHE A 220 5.60 -2.95 0.43
C PHE A 220 6.78 -2.36 1.19
N THR A 221 7.76 -1.83 0.46
CA THR A 221 8.90 -1.12 1.03
C THR A 221 9.30 0.07 0.16
N LEU A 222 9.98 1.04 0.75
CA LEU A 222 10.49 2.22 0.06
C LEU A 222 11.52 1.83 -1.01
N ASN A 223 11.40 2.45 -2.17
CA ASN A 223 12.32 2.28 -3.29
C ASN A 223 13.26 3.47 -3.41
N TYR A 224 14.29 3.53 -2.59
CA TYR A 224 15.28 4.62 -2.59
C TYR A 224 15.99 4.80 -3.94
N LYS A 225 16.04 3.77 -4.80
CA LYS A 225 16.58 3.87 -6.16
C LYS A 225 15.76 4.79 -7.07
N ALA A 226 14.53 5.16 -6.67
CA ALA A 226 13.71 6.12 -7.38
C ALA A 226 14.23 7.56 -7.23
N ILE A 227 15.12 7.84 -6.29
CA ILE A 227 15.65 9.19 -6.02
C ILE A 227 17.00 9.37 -6.70
N GLN A 228 17.14 10.47 -7.42
CA GLN A 228 18.41 10.95 -7.95
C GLN A 228 18.64 12.37 -7.44
N ALA A 229 19.87 12.69 -7.03
CA ALA A 229 20.25 13.99 -6.51
C ALA A 229 21.25 14.68 -7.43
N THR A 230 21.24 16.01 -7.42
CA THR A 230 22.33 16.82 -7.97
C THR A 230 23.59 16.70 -7.11
N PRO A 231 24.80 16.98 -7.67
CA PRO A 231 26.05 16.88 -6.90
C PRO A 231 26.07 17.75 -5.64
N ASP A 232 25.47 18.94 -5.70
CA ASP A 232 25.33 19.87 -4.57
C ASP A 232 24.22 19.49 -3.58
N ARG A 233 23.43 18.43 -3.90
CA ARG A 233 22.30 17.93 -3.11
C ARG A 233 21.21 18.97 -2.81
N HIS A 234 21.08 19.97 -3.69
CA HIS A 234 20.01 20.97 -3.60
C HIS A 234 18.79 20.66 -4.47
N ALA A 235 18.88 19.64 -5.32
CA ALA A 235 17.74 19.15 -6.09
C ALA A 235 17.69 17.62 -6.10
N PHE A 236 16.51 17.08 -5.85
CA PHE A 236 16.22 15.65 -5.87
C PHE A 236 15.11 15.37 -6.87
N SER A 237 15.32 14.41 -7.76
CA SER A 237 14.30 13.97 -8.71
C SER A 237 13.79 12.57 -8.37
N PHE A 238 12.47 12.37 -8.50
CA PHE A 238 11.80 11.10 -8.24
C PHE A 238 11.49 10.44 -9.59
N ARG A 239 12.12 9.29 -9.86
CA ARG A 239 11.97 8.53 -11.10
C ARG A 239 11.34 7.17 -10.82
N GLY A 240 10.16 6.95 -11.42
CA GLY A 240 9.39 5.73 -11.20
C GLY A 240 8.62 5.75 -9.87
N PRO A 241 8.05 4.59 -9.46
CA PRO A 241 7.33 4.48 -8.19
C PRO A 241 8.32 4.44 -7.02
N GLY A 242 8.02 5.19 -5.96
CA GLY A 242 8.75 5.15 -4.69
C GLY A 242 8.54 3.88 -3.88
N VAL A 243 7.80 2.92 -4.42
CA VAL A 243 7.38 1.68 -3.77
C VAL A 243 7.87 0.46 -4.55
N LYS A 244 8.26 -0.59 -3.82
CA LYS A 244 8.51 -1.94 -4.37
C LYS A 244 7.94 -3.00 -3.43
N VAL A 245 7.75 -4.21 -3.94
CA VAL A 245 7.30 -5.38 -3.17
C VAL A 245 8.49 -6.29 -2.90
N LEU A 246 8.59 -6.74 -1.66
CA LEU A 246 9.49 -7.80 -1.25
C LEU A 246 8.68 -9.03 -0.83
N SER A 247 9.35 -10.18 -0.77
CA SER A 247 8.73 -11.46 -0.45
C SER A 247 9.63 -12.33 0.44
N GLU A 248 8.97 -13.22 1.15
CA GLU A 248 9.62 -14.25 1.98
C GLU A 248 8.67 -15.44 2.15
N ASN A 249 9.23 -16.66 2.15
CA ASN A 249 8.52 -17.83 2.62
C ASN A 249 8.88 -18.09 4.09
N GLU A 250 7.89 -18.32 4.94
CA GLU A 250 8.06 -18.61 6.36
C GLU A 250 7.60 -20.05 6.66
N PHE A 251 8.27 -20.73 7.58
CA PHE A 251 7.81 -22.01 8.08
C PHE A 251 6.72 -21.83 9.14
N LEU A 252 5.77 -22.76 9.17
CA LEU A 252 4.71 -22.81 10.16
C LEU A 252 4.98 -23.96 11.13
N THR A 253 5.17 -23.65 12.41
CA THR A 253 5.27 -24.69 13.46
C THR A 253 3.90 -25.33 13.72
N ARG A 254 3.86 -26.46 14.44
CA ARG A 254 2.59 -27.10 14.84
C ARG A 254 1.72 -26.18 15.72
N GLN A 255 2.35 -25.32 16.52
CA GLN A 255 1.65 -24.34 17.38
C GLN A 255 1.22 -23.05 16.64
N GLY A 256 1.31 -23.01 15.31
CA GLY A 256 0.95 -21.85 14.50
C GLY A 256 1.93 -20.68 14.57
N LYS A 257 3.17 -20.90 15.08
CA LYS A 257 4.22 -19.88 15.06
C LYS A 257 4.86 -19.83 13.68
N ARG A 258 5.03 -18.63 13.14
CA ARG A 258 5.73 -18.35 11.88
C ARG A 258 7.23 -18.18 12.17
N VAL A 259 8.07 -18.78 11.34
CA VAL A 259 9.53 -18.71 11.44
C VAL A 259 10.09 -18.19 10.13
N HIS A 260 10.78 -17.06 10.19
CA HIS A 260 11.43 -16.42 9.04
C HIS A 260 12.50 -17.31 8.42
N THR A 261 12.57 -17.36 7.11
CA THR A 261 13.59 -18.13 6.37
C THR A 261 14.63 -17.23 5.71
N GLY A 262 14.31 -15.95 5.51
CA GLY A 262 15.10 -15.01 4.71
C GLY A 262 15.12 -15.36 3.21
N LYS A 263 14.30 -16.31 2.75
CA LYS A 263 14.28 -16.81 1.37
C LYS A 263 12.87 -16.83 0.79
N SER A 264 12.77 -16.69 -0.52
CA SER A 264 11.53 -16.87 -1.28
C SER A 264 11.67 -18.03 -2.25
N ASP A 265 10.61 -18.83 -2.42
CA ASP A 265 10.52 -19.72 -3.58
C ASP A 265 10.33 -18.92 -4.88
N LEU A 266 10.52 -19.59 -6.01
CA LEU A 266 10.49 -18.95 -7.32
C LEU A 266 9.13 -18.25 -7.58
N ALA A 267 8.02 -18.92 -7.31
CA ALA A 267 6.68 -18.37 -7.56
C ALA A 267 6.39 -17.14 -6.71
N THR A 268 6.81 -17.16 -5.44
CA THR A 268 6.64 -16.04 -4.50
C THR A 268 7.50 -14.84 -4.90
N ALA A 269 8.76 -15.08 -5.32
CA ALA A 269 9.67 -14.05 -5.80
C ALA A 269 9.19 -13.43 -7.13
N GLU A 270 8.82 -14.27 -8.12
CA GLU A 270 8.29 -13.81 -9.41
C GLU A 270 7.05 -12.92 -9.27
N PHE A 271 6.16 -13.26 -8.33
CA PHE A 271 5.02 -12.41 -8.04
C PHE A 271 5.47 -11.03 -7.55
N ALA A 272 6.34 -10.96 -6.55
CA ALA A 272 6.82 -9.70 -5.98
C ALA A 272 7.55 -8.82 -7.02
N GLU A 273 8.41 -9.43 -7.85
CA GLU A 273 9.13 -8.75 -8.92
C GLU A 273 8.20 -8.26 -10.03
N SER A 274 7.27 -9.12 -10.47
CA SER A 274 6.29 -8.75 -11.52
C SER A 274 5.35 -7.65 -11.03
N PHE A 275 4.90 -7.71 -9.78
CA PHE A 275 4.08 -6.69 -9.15
C PHE A 275 4.80 -5.34 -9.10
N THR A 276 6.07 -5.33 -8.66
CA THR A 276 6.92 -4.14 -8.63
C THR A 276 7.11 -3.55 -10.03
N ARG A 277 7.48 -4.37 -11.00
CA ARG A 277 7.71 -3.95 -12.39
C ARG A 277 6.45 -3.38 -13.05
N LYS A 278 5.29 -3.98 -12.75
CA LYS A 278 3.98 -3.60 -13.31
C LYS A 278 3.19 -2.65 -12.42
N PHE A 279 3.80 -2.13 -11.35
CA PHE A 279 3.14 -1.24 -10.39
C PHE A 279 2.42 -0.06 -11.06
N PRO A 280 2.97 0.64 -12.08
CA PRO A 280 2.24 1.74 -12.75
C PRO A 280 0.93 1.29 -13.40
N ALA A 281 0.91 0.10 -14.01
CA ALA A 281 -0.31 -0.45 -14.63
C ALA A 281 -1.32 -0.90 -13.55
N LEU A 282 -0.83 -1.47 -12.44
CA LEU A 282 -1.67 -1.81 -11.28
C LEU A 282 -2.29 -0.56 -10.65
N ALA A 283 -1.52 0.54 -10.54
CA ALA A 283 -2.01 1.81 -10.01
C ALA A 283 -3.09 2.45 -10.91
N LYS A 284 -3.00 2.25 -12.23
CA LYS A 284 -4.05 2.66 -13.18
C LYS A 284 -5.32 1.82 -13.02
N LYS A 285 -5.18 0.50 -12.81
CA LYS A 285 -6.32 -0.41 -12.65
C LYS A 285 -7.00 -0.26 -11.28
N TYR A 286 -6.21 -0.08 -10.23
CA TYR A 286 -6.64 -0.04 -8.83
C TYR A 286 -6.20 1.27 -8.17
N PRO A 287 -7.10 2.25 -7.99
CA PRO A 287 -6.76 3.58 -7.46
C PRO A 287 -6.02 3.56 -6.11
N ILE A 288 -6.23 2.53 -5.28
CA ILE A 288 -5.52 2.38 -4.01
C ILE A 288 -4.00 2.31 -4.18
N TYR A 289 -3.49 1.73 -5.28
CA TYR A 289 -2.06 1.70 -5.53
C TYR A 289 -1.52 3.06 -6.00
N ALA A 290 -2.35 3.89 -6.62
CA ALA A 290 -1.98 5.27 -6.91
C ALA A 290 -1.89 6.10 -5.61
N GLU A 291 -2.82 5.89 -4.65
CA GLU A 291 -2.72 6.48 -3.32
C GLU A 291 -1.49 5.97 -2.56
N LEU A 292 -1.23 4.65 -2.62
CA LEU A 292 -0.04 4.06 -2.02
C LEU A 292 1.25 4.68 -2.57
N LYS A 293 1.32 4.89 -3.89
CA LYS A 293 2.45 5.57 -4.52
C LYS A 293 2.67 6.96 -3.90
N ASN A 294 1.61 7.74 -3.77
CA ASN A 294 1.69 9.08 -3.16
C ASN A 294 2.17 9.02 -1.71
N VAL A 295 1.66 8.09 -0.91
CA VAL A 295 2.13 7.86 0.47
C VAL A 295 3.62 7.51 0.49
N PHE A 296 4.08 6.62 -0.38
CA PHE A 296 5.48 6.21 -0.41
C PHE A 296 6.41 7.30 -0.97
N ASP A 297 5.96 8.08 -1.95
CA ASP A 297 6.71 9.23 -2.44
C ASP A 297 6.86 10.29 -1.34
N LEU A 298 5.80 10.59 -0.57
CA LEU A 298 5.86 11.48 0.59
C LEU A 298 6.73 10.90 1.73
N ALA A 299 6.74 9.58 1.92
CA ALA A 299 7.64 8.93 2.87
C ALA A 299 9.12 9.08 2.46
N LEU A 300 9.41 8.99 1.16
CA LEU A 300 10.74 9.28 0.62
C LEU A 300 11.12 10.76 0.82
N VAL A 301 10.18 11.69 0.63
CA VAL A 301 10.40 13.11 0.94
C VAL A 301 10.74 13.28 2.43
N ALA A 302 9.93 12.71 3.33
CA ALA A 302 10.18 12.77 4.77
C ALA A 302 11.52 12.13 5.15
N GLY A 303 11.88 11.01 4.52
CA GLY A 303 13.18 10.36 4.68
C GLY A 303 14.35 11.23 4.22
N LEU A 304 14.21 11.95 3.10
CA LEU A 304 15.20 12.90 2.61
C LEU A 304 15.42 14.07 3.59
N LEU A 305 14.33 14.63 4.15
CA LEU A 305 14.43 15.70 5.14
C LEU A 305 15.35 15.32 6.29
N GLN A 306 15.30 14.07 6.73
CA GLN A 306 16.13 13.55 7.83
C GLN A 306 17.52 13.12 7.38
N ALA A 307 17.61 12.32 6.31
CA ALA A 307 18.87 11.71 5.88
C ALA A 307 19.90 12.73 5.38
N GLU A 308 19.42 13.82 4.77
CA GLU A 308 20.24 14.88 4.20
C GLU A 308 20.30 16.12 5.11
N ASP A 309 19.68 16.07 6.30
CA ASP A 309 19.50 17.22 7.18
C ASP A 309 18.99 18.48 6.46
N LEU A 310 18.02 18.29 5.54
CA LEU A 310 17.51 19.40 4.73
C LEU A 310 16.83 20.47 5.59
N THR A 311 16.24 20.06 6.70
CA THR A 311 15.60 20.98 7.66
C THR A 311 16.64 21.87 8.35
N GLY A 312 17.78 21.32 8.76
CA GLY A 312 18.90 22.07 9.33
C GLY A 312 19.50 23.06 8.32
N GLN A 313 19.69 22.64 7.07
CA GLN A 313 20.24 23.49 5.99
C GLN A 313 19.43 24.77 5.74
N VAL A 314 18.10 24.73 5.96
CA VAL A 314 17.21 25.88 5.73
C VAL A 314 16.71 26.53 7.03
N GLY A 315 17.15 26.06 8.20
CA GLY A 315 16.67 26.56 9.50
C GLY A 315 15.18 26.27 9.76
N TRP A 316 14.66 25.17 9.24
CA TRP A 316 13.26 24.78 9.41
C TRP A 316 13.09 23.79 10.58
N HIS A 317 12.48 24.24 11.66
CA HIS A 317 12.39 23.47 12.91
C HIS A 317 11.17 22.57 13.03
N LEU A 318 10.28 22.53 12.04
CA LEU A 318 9.05 21.70 12.05
C LEU A 318 8.18 21.91 13.31
N THR A 319 8.10 23.14 13.79
CA THR A 319 7.49 23.48 15.09
C THR A 319 6.01 23.09 15.18
N HIS A 320 5.29 23.13 14.07
CA HIS A 320 3.87 22.72 14.01
C HIS A 320 3.71 21.29 13.51
N TRP A 321 4.34 20.97 12.40
CA TRP A 321 4.17 19.65 11.80
C TRP A 321 4.81 18.54 12.63
N GLY A 322 5.89 18.82 13.34
CA GLY A 322 6.55 17.85 14.23
C GLY A 322 5.78 17.55 15.50
N ASP A 323 4.94 18.48 15.97
CA ASP A 323 4.20 18.39 17.21
C ASP A 323 2.71 18.03 16.98
N PRO A 324 2.22 16.87 17.52
CA PRO A 324 0.82 16.50 17.41
C PRO A 324 -0.16 17.45 18.08
N ASP A 325 0.28 18.18 19.12
CA ASP A 325 -0.57 19.13 19.85
C ASP A 325 -0.72 20.45 19.10
N GLN A 326 0.22 20.75 18.17
CA GLN A 326 0.17 21.94 17.33
C GLN A 326 -0.53 21.70 15.99
N TYR A 327 -0.44 20.49 15.45
CA TYR A 327 -1.13 20.11 14.22
C TYR A 327 -1.84 18.77 14.41
N GLU A 328 -3.16 18.78 14.55
CA GLU A 328 -3.96 17.58 14.61
C GLU A 328 -4.28 17.06 13.20
N VAL A 329 -3.82 15.84 12.88
CA VAL A 329 -4.17 15.14 11.64
C VAL A 329 -5.55 14.50 11.76
N ALA A 330 -6.32 14.47 10.67
CA ALA A 330 -7.61 13.80 10.64
C ALA A 330 -7.48 12.30 10.93
N ARG A 331 -8.34 11.79 11.82
CA ARG A 331 -8.38 10.39 12.24
C ARG A 331 -9.72 9.77 11.90
N GLY A 332 -9.68 8.52 11.46
CA GLY A 332 -10.86 7.70 11.17
C GLY A 332 -10.92 6.45 12.04
N THR A 333 -11.74 5.49 11.64
CA THR A 333 -11.81 4.17 12.26
C THR A 333 -10.71 3.26 11.73
N ALA A 334 -10.10 2.44 12.61
CA ALA A 334 -9.11 1.45 12.24
C ALA A 334 -9.68 0.04 12.42
N PRO A 335 -9.95 -0.71 11.35
CA PRO A 335 -10.35 -2.11 11.48
C PRO A 335 -9.20 -2.93 12.07
N ARG A 336 -9.51 -3.78 13.04
CA ARG A 336 -8.53 -4.65 13.70
C ARG A 336 -8.47 -6.04 13.11
N ARG A 337 -9.51 -6.46 12.39
CA ARG A 337 -9.64 -7.80 11.81
C ARG A 337 -10.34 -7.74 10.46
N VAL A 338 -10.01 -8.70 9.61
CA VAL A 338 -10.65 -8.91 8.31
C VAL A 338 -11.01 -10.40 8.14
N GLU A 339 -12.03 -10.68 7.36
CA GLU A 339 -12.43 -12.04 7.02
C GLU A 339 -11.35 -12.74 6.20
N THR A 340 -11.14 -14.01 6.50
CA THR A 340 -10.32 -14.89 5.67
C THR A 340 -11.07 -15.25 4.39
N ILE A 341 -10.46 -15.04 3.23
CA ILE A 341 -10.99 -15.43 1.93
C ILE A 341 -10.12 -16.52 1.34
N ILE A 342 -10.76 -17.54 0.76
CA ILE A 342 -10.06 -18.69 0.14
C ILE A 342 -10.38 -18.71 -1.36
N ASN A 343 -9.35 -18.95 -2.17
CA ASN A 343 -9.45 -19.34 -3.56
C ASN A 343 -8.79 -20.73 -3.75
N HIS A 344 -9.09 -21.40 -4.84
CA HIS A 344 -8.50 -22.71 -5.10
C HIS A 344 -8.27 -22.96 -6.59
N ARG A 345 -7.37 -23.91 -6.87
CA ARG A 345 -7.14 -24.47 -8.20
C ARG A 345 -7.14 -26.00 -8.11
N LEU A 346 -7.53 -26.64 -9.20
CA LEU A 346 -7.40 -28.08 -9.37
C LEU A 346 -6.20 -28.39 -10.27
N VAL A 347 -5.27 -29.19 -9.78
CA VAL A 347 -4.03 -29.54 -10.46
C VAL A 347 -3.89 -31.05 -10.43
N GLY A 348 -4.13 -31.70 -11.59
CA GLY A 348 -4.15 -33.16 -11.65
C GLY A 348 -5.14 -33.74 -10.62
N ASN A 349 -4.61 -34.55 -9.72
CA ASN A 349 -5.36 -35.19 -8.64
C ASN A 349 -5.30 -34.43 -7.29
N ARG A 350 -5.05 -33.13 -7.31
CA ARG A 350 -4.97 -32.30 -6.09
C ARG A 350 -5.81 -31.03 -6.21
N VAL A 351 -6.38 -30.59 -5.10
CA VAL A 351 -6.87 -29.23 -4.92
C VAL A 351 -5.79 -28.43 -4.18
N ILE A 352 -5.45 -27.25 -4.70
CA ILE A 352 -4.57 -26.29 -4.05
C ILE A 352 -5.44 -25.12 -3.60
N ALA A 353 -5.53 -24.89 -2.30
CA ALA A 353 -6.25 -23.76 -1.73
C ALA A 353 -5.26 -22.64 -1.37
N GLY A 354 -5.55 -21.42 -1.77
CA GLY A 354 -4.81 -20.21 -1.41
C GLY A 354 -5.65 -19.32 -0.50
N VAL A 355 -5.08 -18.93 0.61
CA VAL A 355 -5.73 -18.09 1.62
C VAL A 355 -5.23 -16.66 1.51
N SER A 356 -6.11 -15.68 1.70
CA SER A 356 -5.78 -14.23 1.62
C SER A 356 -4.65 -13.78 2.57
N GLY A 357 -4.29 -14.59 3.58
CA GLY A 357 -3.12 -14.39 4.43
C GLY A 357 -1.82 -15.00 3.90
N GLY A 358 -1.77 -15.43 2.63
CA GLY A 358 -0.56 -15.99 2.03
C GLY A 358 -0.30 -17.46 2.38
N LEU A 359 -1.34 -18.25 2.69
CA LEU A 359 -1.21 -19.66 3.07
C LEU A 359 -1.71 -20.58 1.96
N PRO A 360 -0.85 -21.26 1.18
CA PRO A 360 -1.23 -22.32 0.27
C PRO A 360 -1.37 -23.66 1.00
N LEU A 361 -2.42 -24.41 0.68
CA LEU A 361 -2.74 -25.71 1.25
C LEU A 361 -3.17 -26.69 0.15
N THR A 362 -2.80 -27.97 0.26
CA THR A 362 -3.11 -28.97 -0.76
C THR A 362 -3.81 -30.19 -0.17
N GLN A 363 -4.80 -30.72 -0.94
CA GLN A 363 -5.50 -31.95 -0.61
C GLN A 363 -5.69 -32.82 -1.87
N PRO A 364 -5.44 -34.13 -1.83
CA PRO A 364 -5.74 -35.04 -2.94
C PRO A 364 -7.22 -35.09 -3.30
N VAL A 365 -7.52 -35.27 -4.58
CA VAL A 365 -8.87 -35.54 -5.11
C VAL A 365 -8.86 -36.81 -5.96
N SER A 366 -9.93 -37.61 -5.91
CA SER A 366 -10.06 -38.86 -6.68
C SER A 366 -11.26 -38.85 -7.65
N TYR A 367 -11.74 -37.66 -8.00
CA TYR A 367 -12.80 -37.51 -8.99
C TYR A 367 -12.33 -36.69 -10.17
N VAL A 368 -12.93 -36.96 -11.35
CA VAL A 368 -12.66 -36.12 -12.53
C VAL A 368 -13.55 -34.90 -12.47
N PRO A 369 -12.98 -33.68 -12.40
CA PRO A 369 -13.81 -32.46 -12.43
C PRO A 369 -14.52 -32.39 -13.80
N THR A 370 -15.81 -32.22 -13.80
CA THR A 370 -16.55 -31.90 -15.02
C THR A 370 -16.04 -30.53 -15.50
N ARG A 371 -15.38 -30.49 -16.65
CA ARG A 371 -15.01 -29.21 -17.28
C ARG A 371 -16.30 -28.50 -17.60
N SER A 372 -16.56 -27.37 -16.93
CA SER A 372 -17.56 -26.41 -17.40
C SER A 372 -17.14 -26.05 -18.82
N LYS A 373 -17.95 -26.45 -19.83
CA LYS A 373 -17.79 -25.91 -21.17
C LYS A 373 -18.03 -24.41 -21.06
N LEU A 374 -16.97 -23.63 -21.04
CA LEU A 374 -17.06 -22.22 -21.37
C LEU A 374 -17.48 -22.17 -22.84
N MET A 375 -18.75 -21.98 -23.10
CA MET A 375 -19.22 -21.55 -24.40
C MET A 375 -18.79 -20.08 -24.54
N ILE A 376 -17.67 -19.88 -25.21
CA ILE A 376 -17.29 -18.56 -25.71
C ILE A 376 -18.24 -18.31 -26.90
N THR A 377 -19.32 -17.60 -26.66
CA THR A 377 -20.12 -17.00 -27.74
C THR A 377 -19.38 -15.75 -28.18
N VAL A 378 -18.59 -15.88 -29.24
CA VAL A 378 -18.07 -14.73 -29.98
C VAL A 378 -19.26 -14.11 -30.72
N ARG A 379 -19.66 -12.90 -30.34
CA ARG A 379 -20.45 -11.97 -31.13
C ARG A 379 -19.61 -10.73 -31.41
#